data_b16189bd56d7800df696d72dd2e9fb6e
#
_entry.id   b16189bd56d7800df696d72dd2e9fb6e
#
_cell.length_a   1.000
_cell.length_b   1.000
_cell.length_c   1.000
_cell.angle_alpha   90.00
_cell.angle_beta   90.00
_cell.angle_gamma   90.00
#
_symmetry.space_group_name_H-M   'P 1'
#
loop_
_entity.id
_entity.type
_entity.pdbx_description
1 polymer ?
#
loop_
_entity_poly.entity_id
_entity_poly.type
_entity_poly.pdbx_seq_one_letter_code
_entity_poly.pdbx_strand_id
1 'polypeptide(L)'
;EIATTNMPKLQLGELAVLEVAQVNNIGGFMYWGLEKDLLLPYSEQIVKVQKGDKYLVGLYVDKSDRLCATMKVYDFLRTDSPYKADDIVQGTVYGKNPEYGVFVAVDNKYNGMLQNKEIVRKLRIGETVQARVLSVREDGKLNLSLREKAHLQMDVDSAKIMEKLQENDGALPYHDKSAPEDIRSEFGMSKNEFKRAIGRLYKDKKIKISNTGITLIEK
;
A
#
# COMPACT_ATOMS: atom_id res chain seq x y z
N GLU A 1 -8.75 33.05 25.59
CA GLU A 1 -8.29 31.74 26.10
C GLU A 1 -9.52 30.86 26.36
N ILE A 2 -9.50 29.64 25.85
CA ILE A 2 -10.51 28.62 26.14
C ILE A 2 -9.83 27.54 26.95
N ALA A 3 -10.21 27.36 28.19
CA ALA A 3 -9.76 26.25 29.02
C ALA A 3 -10.58 25.01 28.63
N THR A 4 -9.89 23.90 28.31
CA THR A 4 -10.52 22.61 28.03
C THR A 4 -9.74 21.48 28.69
N THR A 5 -10.45 20.45 29.12
CA THR A 5 -9.87 19.21 29.62
C THR A 5 -9.60 18.21 28.48
N ASN A 6 -10.10 18.49 27.26
CA ASN A 6 -9.91 17.64 26.11
C ASN A 6 -8.53 17.84 25.50
N MET A 7 -7.87 16.73 25.17
CA MET A 7 -6.58 16.74 24.49
C MET A 7 -6.77 16.76 22.97
N PRO A 8 -6.10 17.66 22.23
CA PRO A 8 -6.13 17.65 20.78
C PRO A 8 -5.42 16.39 20.25
N LYS A 9 -5.86 15.90 19.09
CA LYS A 9 -5.27 14.72 18.42
C LYS A 9 -3.90 14.99 17.79
N LEU A 10 -3.49 16.24 17.66
CA LEU A 10 -2.18 16.66 17.15
C LEU A 10 -1.82 18.02 17.72
N GLN A 11 -0.51 18.27 17.81
CA GLN A 11 0.07 19.54 18.23
C GLN A 11 0.68 20.28 17.02
N LEU A 12 1.12 21.52 17.24
CA LEU A 12 1.75 22.32 16.19
C LEU A 12 2.99 21.59 15.63
N GLY A 13 3.02 21.44 14.32
CA GLY A 13 4.09 20.71 13.63
C GLY A 13 3.91 19.19 13.59
N GLU A 14 2.86 18.65 14.17
CA GLU A 14 2.55 17.21 14.13
C GLU A 14 1.57 16.86 13.01
N LEU A 15 1.51 15.57 12.70
CA LEU A 15 0.61 14.95 11.74
C LEU A 15 -0.39 14.03 12.43
N ALA A 16 -1.65 14.08 12.00
CA ALA A 16 -2.66 13.10 12.40
C ALA A 16 -3.65 12.84 11.26
N VAL A 17 -4.26 11.65 11.28
CA VAL A 17 -5.41 11.34 10.43
C VAL A 17 -6.66 11.87 11.11
N LEU A 18 -7.30 12.88 10.51
CA LEU A 18 -8.52 13.51 11.02
C LEU A 18 -9.69 13.27 10.08
N GLU A 19 -10.88 13.23 10.65
CA GLU A 19 -12.14 13.10 9.92
C GLU A 19 -12.73 14.48 9.59
N VAL A 20 -13.25 14.62 8.38
CA VAL A 20 -13.97 15.83 7.95
C VAL A 20 -15.36 15.87 8.60
N ALA A 21 -15.56 16.75 9.56
CA ALA A 21 -16.84 16.93 10.26
C ALA A 21 -17.87 17.66 9.37
N GLN A 22 -17.43 18.68 8.63
CA GLN A 22 -18.27 19.44 7.71
C GLN A 22 -17.44 20.15 6.63
N VAL A 23 -18.10 20.61 5.57
CA VAL A 23 -17.52 21.42 4.51
C VAL A 23 -18.40 22.63 4.26
N ASN A 24 -17.80 23.81 4.11
CA ASN A 24 -18.52 25.04 3.79
C ASN A 24 -17.78 25.86 2.70
N ASN A 25 -18.11 27.14 2.53
CA ASN A 25 -17.55 28.04 1.50
C ASN A 25 -16.10 28.47 1.72
N ILE A 26 -15.48 28.22 2.87
CA ILE A 26 -14.07 28.57 3.17
C ILE A 26 -13.15 27.34 3.25
N GLY A 27 -13.69 26.13 3.38
CA GLY A 27 -12.90 24.91 3.48
C GLY A 27 -13.63 23.74 4.14
N GLY A 28 -12.85 22.72 4.50
CA GLY A 28 -13.28 21.62 5.36
C GLY A 28 -13.02 21.95 6.82
N PHE A 29 -13.78 21.34 7.71
CA PHE A 29 -13.58 21.41 9.16
C PHE A 29 -13.30 20.00 9.67
N MET A 30 -12.18 19.84 10.36
CA MET A 30 -11.64 18.55 10.79
C MET A 30 -11.87 18.35 12.28
N TYR A 31 -12.46 17.22 12.65
CA TYR A 31 -12.59 16.85 14.07
C TYR A 31 -11.23 16.45 14.65
N TRP A 32 -10.71 17.26 15.55
CA TRP A 32 -9.38 17.08 16.15
C TRP A 32 -9.35 16.89 17.67
N GLY A 33 -10.54 16.67 18.27
CA GLY A 33 -10.67 16.38 19.70
C GLY A 33 -11.06 17.57 20.58
N LEU A 34 -11.07 18.79 20.03
CA LEU A 34 -11.54 19.99 20.74
C LEU A 34 -12.95 20.37 20.30
N GLU A 35 -13.61 21.28 21.06
CA GLU A 35 -14.99 21.73 20.79
C GLU A 35 -15.15 22.39 19.42
N LYS A 36 -14.15 23.20 19.01
CA LYS A 36 -14.13 23.82 17.68
C LYS A 36 -13.33 22.99 16.73
N ASP A 37 -13.95 22.59 15.62
CA ASP A 37 -13.27 21.87 14.54
C ASP A 37 -12.16 22.71 13.93
N LEU A 38 -11.08 22.02 13.49
CA LEU A 38 -9.92 22.63 12.87
C LEU A 38 -10.19 22.95 11.41
N LEU A 39 -10.03 24.19 10.99
CA LEU A 39 -10.20 24.60 9.60
C LEU A 39 -9.10 24.02 8.69
N LEU A 40 -9.51 23.38 7.60
CA LEU A 40 -8.69 22.98 6.46
C LEU A 40 -9.06 23.87 5.25
N PRO A 41 -8.37 24.99 5.01
CA PRO A 41 -8.69 25.91 3.92
C PRO A 41 -8.61 25.22 2.55
N TYR A 42 -9.38 25.69 1.57
CA TYR A 42 -9.31 25.13 0.21
C TYR A 42 -7.92 25.18 -0.42
N SER A 43 -7.15 26.24 -0.15
CA SER A 43 -5.77 26.38 -0.60
C SER A 43 -4.81 25.34 -0.04
N GLU A 44 -5.17 24.68 1.05
CA GLU A 44 -4.39 23.67 1.73
C GLU A 44 -4.85 22.23 1.42
N GLN A 45 -5.90 22.08 0.60
CA GLN A 45 -6.41 20.79 0.16
C GLN A 45 -5.69 20.32 -1.11
N ILE A 46 -5.29 19.05 -1.15
CA ILE A 46 -4.74 18.38 -2.35
C ILE A 46 -5.86 17.78 -3.20
N VAL A 47 -6.93 17.37 -2.56
CA VAL A 47 -8.16 16.89 -3.18
C VAL A 47 -9.36 17.57 -2.53
N LYS A 48 -10.47 17.66 -3.25
CA LYS A 48 -11.72 18.15 -2.68
C LYS A 48 -12.21 17.15 -1.61
N VAL A 49 -12.28 17.62 -0.37
CA VAL A 49 -12.68 16.79 0.76
C VAL A 49 -14.19 16.70 0.89
N GLN A 50 -14.70 15.61 1.47
CA GLN A 50 -16.10 15.37 1.73
C GLN A 50 -16.33 15.01 3.21
N LYS A 51 -17.51 15.35 3.74
CA LYS A 51 -17.87 14.98 5.11
C LYS A 51 -17.79 13.48 5.34
N GLY A 52 -17.16 13.07 6.45
CA GLY A 52 -16.94 11.69 6.84
C GLY A 52 -15.66 11.07 6.29
N ASP A 53 -15.01 11.69 5.29
CA ASP A 53 -13.71 11.24 4.80
C ASP A 53 -12.61 11.50 5.83
N LYS A 54 -11.54 10.69 5.77
CA LYS A 54 -10.37 10.81 6.65
C LYS A 54 -9.13 11.14 5.83
N TYR A 55 -8.37 12.14 6.29
CA TYR A 55 -7.14 12.57 5.64
C TYR A 55 -6.02 12.79 6.63
N LEU A 56 -4.79 12.51 6.20
CA LEU A 56 -3.59 12.92 6.93
C LEU A 56 -3.41 14.43 6.77
N VAL A 57 -3.34 15.14 7.88
CA VAL A 57 -3.14 16.58 7.93
C VAL A 57 -2.09 16.96 8.95
N GLY A 58 -1.42 18.09 8.69
CA GLY A 58 -0.54 18.74 9.64
C GLY A 58 -1.20 19.96 10.25
N LEU A 59 -0.80 20.31 11.48
CA LEU A 59 -1.22 21.52 12.16
C LEU A 59 -0.20 22.63 11.94
N TYR A 60 -0.66 23.78 11.46
CA TYR A 60 0.16 24.95 11.24
C TYR A 60 -0.56 26.24 11.68
N VAL A 61 0.19 27.32 11.82
CA VAL A 61 -0.35 28.66 12.07
C VAL A 61 -0.43 29.43 10.74
N ASP A 62 -1.61 29.92 10.38
CA ASP A 62 -1.81 30.73 9.18
C ASP A 62 -1.28 32.17 9.33
N LYS A 63 -1.33 32.96 8.25
CA LYS A 63 -0.89 34.37 8.26
C LYS A 63 -1.72 35.29 9.17
N SER A 64 -2.83 34.80 9.71
CA SER A 64 -3.72 35.51 10.60
C SER A 64 -3.63 35.01 12.05
N ASP A 65 -2.52 34.33 12.40
CA ASP A 65 -2.28 33.73 13.71
C ASP A 65 -3.32 32.71 14.16
N ARG A 66 -3.93 31.97 13.22
CA ARG A 66 -4.92 30.95 13.53
C ARG A 66 -4.34 29.55 13.29
N LEU A 67 -4.68 28.62 14.17
CA LEU A 67 -4.40 27.21 13.95
C LEU A 67 -5.27 26.67 12.80
N CYS A 68 -4.62 26.09 11.80
CA CYS A 68 -5.27 25.52 10.61
C CYS A 68 -4.65 24.17 10.26
N ALA A 69 -5.42 23.33 9.58
CA ALA A 69 -4.92 22.07 9.00
C ALA A 69 -4.39 22.28 7.58
N THR A 70 -3.40 21.49 7.19
CA THR A 70 -2.91 21.38 5.82
C THR A 70 -2.79 19.93 5.38
N MET A 71 -3.16 19.61 4.13
CA MET A 71 -2.87 18.32 3.48
C MET A 71 -1.49 18.31 2.80
N LYS A 72 -0.77 19.43 2.77
CA LYS A 72 0.59 19.55 2.22
C LYS A 72 1.60 19.08 3.26
N VAL A 73 1.58 17.78 3.55
CA VAL A 73 2.29 17.19 4.69
C VAL A 73 3.75 16.82 4.41
N TYR A 74 4.24 17.03 3.20
CA TYR A 74 5.58 16.60 2.80
C TYR A 74 6.69 17.11 3.72
N ASP A 75 6.66 18.39 4.10
CA ASP A 75 7.69 19.04 4.93
C ASP A 75 7.60 18.67 6.42
N PHE A 76 6.52 18.02 6.85
CA PHE A 76 6.36 17.48 8.19
C PHE A 76 6.96 16.07 8.32
N LEU A 77 7.17 15.37 7.20
CA LEU A 77 7.61 13.98 7.21
C LEU A 77 9.12 13.87 7.37
N ARG A 78 9.52 12.96 8.24
CA ARG A 78 10.91 12.65 8.55
C ARG A 78 11.52 11.67 7.54
N THR A 79 12.85 11.67 7.48
CA THR A 79 13.63 10.77 6.62
C THR A 79 14.58 9.86 7.41
N ASP A 80 14.55 9.92 8.74
CA ASP A 80 15.36 9.12 9.67
C ASP A 80 14.59 7.89 10.19
N SER A 81 13.91 7.18 9.31
CA SER A 81 13.14 6.01 9.69
C SER A 81 14.02 4.86 10.17
N PRO A 82 13.54 4.02 11.12
CA PRO A 82 14.27 2.84 11.58
C PRO A 82 14.17 1.65 10.62
N TYR A 83 13.38 1.78 9.57
CA TYR A 83 13.02 0.68 8.67
C TYR A 83 14.16 0.29 7.74
N LYS A 84 14.18 -1.01 7.37
CA LYS A 84 15.12 -1.63 6.46
C LYS A 84 14.41 -2.27 5.28
N ALA A 85 15.16 -2.67 4.27
CA ALA A 85 14.62 -3.47 3.17
C ALA A 85 13.93 -4.73 3.71
N ASP A 86 12.77 -5.05 3.12
CA ASP A 86 11.88 -6.15 3.45
C ASP A 86 10.98 -5.98 4.67
N ASP A 87 11.13 -4.93 5.46
CA ASP A 87 10.18 -4.61 6.52
C ASP A 87 8.78 -4.34 5.93
N ILE A 88 7.76 -4.81 6.65
CA ILE A 88 6.36 -4.50 6.34
C ILE A 88 5.94 -3.30 7.16
N VAL A 89 5.47 -2.27 6.47
CA VAL A 89 5.09 -1.00 7.07
C VAL A 89 3.65 -0.65 6.73
N GLN A 90 3.02 0.12 7.58
CA GLN A 90 1.72 0.72 7.34
C GLN A 90 1.86 2.23 7.14
N GLY A 91 1.07 2.81 6.26
CA GLY A 91 1.10 4.25 6.05
C GLY A 91 -0.15 4.78 5.38
N THR A 92 -0.29 6.09 5.39
CA THR A 92 -1.41 6.81 4.77
C THR A 92 -0.98 7.44 3.45
N VAL A 93 -1.75 7.21 2.40
CA VAL A 93 -1.55 7.87 1.10
C VAL A 93 -1.88 9.35 1.24
N TYR A 94 -0.88 10.22 1.05
CA TYR A 94 -1.08 11.66 1.18
C TYR A 94 -0.95 12.44 -0.14
N GLY A 95 -0.45 11.82 -1.20
CA GLY A 95 -0.29 12.48 -2.48
C GLY A 95 -0.08 11.51 -3.63
N LYS A 96 -0.23 12.02 -4.86
CA LYS A 96 0.00 11.27 -6.10
C LYS A 96 0.68 12.17 -7.12
N ASN A 97 1.61 11.59 -7.87
CA ASN A 97 2.24 12.21 -9.02
C ASN A 97 2.20 11.22 -10.19
N PRO A 98 1.68 11.61 -11.38
CA PRO A 98 1.58 10.72 -12.53
C PRO A 98 2.92 10.16 -13.01
N GLU A 99 4.01 10.90 -12.87
CA GLU A 99 5.35 10.50 -13.31
C GLU A 99 6.05 9.59 -12.29
N TYR A 100 5.95 9.92 -11.00
CA TYR A 100 6.73 9.25 -9.95
C TYR A 100 5.96 8.15 -9.24
N GLY A 101 4.66 8.33 -8.99
CA GLY A 101 3.85 7.37 -8.28
C GLY A 101 3.02 7.96 -7.14
N VAL A 102 2.89 7.21 -6.06
CA VAL A 102 2.05 7.55 -4.91
C VAL A 102 2.91 7.77 -3.67
N PHE A 103 2.67 8.87 -2.99
CA PHE A 103 3.35 9.24 -1.76
C PHE A 103 2.61 8.71 -0.54
N VAL A 104 3.35 8.08 0.37
CA VAL A 104 2.82 7.41 1.56
C VAL A 104 3.56 7.93 2.79
N ALA A 105 2.82 8.38 3.77
CA ALA A 105 3.37 8.71 5.09
C ALA A 105 3.39 7.43 5.94
N VAL A 106 4.53 6.77 5.99
CA VAL A 106 4.73 5.56 6.81
C VAL A 106 4.64 5.93 8.28
N ASP A 107 3.78 5.23 9.03
CA ASP A 107 3.40 5.53 10.43
C ASP A 107 2.90 6.97 10.64
N ASN A 108 2.42 7.62 9.56
CA ASN A 108 2.11 9.05 9.53
C ASN A 108 3.28 9.95 9.96
N LYS A 109 4.51 9.50 9.75
CA LYS A 109 5.74 10.13 10.26
C LYS A 109 6.89 10.13 9.26
N TYR A 110 7.07 9.07 8.48
CA TYR A 110 8.21 8.93 7.59
C TYR A 110 7.83 8.99 6.12
N ASN A 111 8.70 9.61 5.32
CA ASN A 111 8.44 9.80 3.89
C ASN A 111 8.68 8.50 3.11
N GLY A 112 7.64 8.03 2.43
CA GLY A 112 7.66 6.85 1.58
C GLY A 112 7.04 7.09 0.21
N MET A 113 7.47 6.32 -0.78
CA MET A 113 6.97 6.41 -2.15
C MET A 113 6.77 5.03 -2.76
N LEU A 114 5.61 4.82 -3.35
CA LEU A 114 5.27 3.72 -4.24
C LEU A 114 5.48 4.17 -5.68
N GLN A 115 6.50 3.66 -6.36
CA GLN A 115 6.69 3.91 -7.79
C GLN A 115 5.54 3.28 -8.58
N ASN A 116 5.19 3.85 -9.75
CA ASN A 116 4.07 3.39 -10.57
C ASN A 116 4.09 1.87 -10.87
N LYS A 117 5.26 1.29 -11.11
CA LYS A 117 5.45 -0.15 -11.36
C LYS A 117 5.16 -1.04 -10.15
N GLU A 118 5.17 -0.47 -8.94
CA GLU A 118 4.94 -1.19 -7.67
C GLU A 118 3.49 -1.12 -7.20
N ILE A 119 2.65 -0.36 -7.92
CA ILE A 119 1.23 -0.17 -7.60
C ILE A 119 0.42 -1.23 -8.33
N VAL A 120 -0.27 -2.08 -7.60
CA VAL A 120 -1.08 -3.19 -8.15
C VAL A 120 -2.58 -2.89 -8.23
N ARG A 121 -3.03 -1.77 -7.65
CA ARG A 121 -4.43 -1.33 -7.64
C ARG A 121 -4.56 0.18 -7.54
N LYS A 122 -5.73 0.72 -7.84
CA LYS A 122 -5.99 2.16 -7.58
C LYS A 122 -5.94 2.44 -6.07
N LEU A 123 -5.21 3.47 -5.70
CA LEU A 123 -5.13 4.00 -4.35
C LEU A 123 -5.87 5.33 -4.27
N ARG A 124 -6.39 5.69 -3.09
CA ARG A 124 -7.05 6.98 -2.82
C ARG A 124 -6.21 7.77 -1.82
N ILE A 125 -6.23 9.11 -1.91
CA ILE A 125 -5.66 9.97 -0.88
C ILE A 125 -6.49 9.80 0.40
N GLY A 126 -5.81 9.67 1.55
CA GLY A 126 -6.42 9.32 2.83
C GLY A 126 -6.51 7.81 3.11
N GLU A 127 -6.27 6.96 2.10
CA GLU A 127 -6.30 5.52 2.27
C GLU A 127 -5.10 5.01 3.05
N THR A 128 -5.33 4.12 4.00
CA THR A 128 -4.26 3.40 4.69
C THR A 128 -3.85 2.18 3.88
N VAL A 129 -2.55 2.01 3.68
CA VAL A 129 -1.97 0.89 2.94
C VAL A 129 -0.92 0.18 3.76
N GLN A 130 -0.84 -1.14 3.60
CA GLN A 130 0.29 -1.93 4.04
C GLN A 130 1.23 -2.13 2.86
N ALA A 131 2.51 -1.87 3.04
CA ALA A 131 3.50 -1.96 1.98
C ALA A 131 4.78 -2.58 2.52
N ARG A 132 5.59 -3.13 1.62
CA ARG A 132 6.93 -3.62 1.94
C ARG A 132 7.97 -2.57 1.54
N VAL A 133 8.95 -2.34 2.39
CA VAL A 133 10.11 -1.51 2.08
C VAL A 133 11.00 -2.24 1.08
N LEU A 134 11.22 -1.64 -0.10
CA LEU A 134 12.16 -2.15 -1.10
C LEU A 134 13.59 -1.74 -0.78
N SER A 135 13.76 -0.49 -0.43
CA SER A 135 15.06 0.10 -0.08
C SER A 135 14.87 1.41 0.68
N VAL A 136 15.88 1.77 1.43
CA VAL A 136 16.04 3.12 1.99
C VAL A 136 16.94 3.89 1.04
N ARG A 137 16.54 5.09 0.63
CA ARG A 137 17.30 5.96 -0.25
C ARG A 137 18.41 6.67 0.54
N GLU A 138 19.38 7.25 -0.17
CA GLU A 138 20.45 8.05 0.44
C GLU A 138 19.91 9.26 1.22
N ASP A 139 18.79 9.84 0.78
CA ASP A 139 18.10 10.92 1.47
C ASP A 139 17.18 10.43 2.61
N GLY A 140 17.24 9.16 2.96
CA GLY A 140 16.50 8.53 4.05
C GLY A 140 15.03 8.22 3.76
N LYS A 141 14.51 8.56 2.57
CA LYS A 141 13.14 8.22 2.16
C LYS A 141 13.01 6.75 1.80
N LEU A 142 11.83 6.20 1.99
CA LEU A 142 11.53 4.80 1.76
C LEU A 142 10.97 4.56 0.35
N ASN A 143 11.56 3.65 -0.40
CA ASN A 143 10.92 3.06 -1.58
C ASN A 143 10.06 1.89 -1.14
N LEU A 144 8.79 1.91 -1.53
CA LEU A 144 7.78 0.95 -1.08
C LEU A 144 7.23 0.13 -2.26
N SER A 145 6.68 -1.05 -1.95
CA SER A 145 5.98 -1.92 -2.90
C SER A 145 4.70 -2.48 -2.30
N LEU A 146 3.64 -2.55 -3.10
CA LEU A 146 2.44 -3.32 -2.81
C LEU A 146 2.50 -4.74 -3.39
N ARG A 147 3.57 -5.07 -4.11
CA ARG A 147 3.78 -6.41 -4.65
C ARG A 147 4.34 -7.34 -3.59
N GLU A 148 3.80 -8.52 -3.52
CA GLU A 148 4.40 -9.59 -2.71
C GLU A 148 5.76 -9.97 -3.27
N LYS A 149 6.62 -10.51 -2.41
CA LYS A 149 7.89 -11.07 -2.89
C LYS A 149 7.60 -12.19 -3.88
N ALA A 150 8.39 -12.23 -4.96
CA ALA A 150 8.23 -13.25 -5.99
C ALA A 150 8.27 -14.69 -5.45
N HIS A 151 8.98 -14.92 -4.34
CA HIS A 151 9.04 -16.24 -3.70
C HIS A 151 7.77 -16.56 -2.89
N LEU A 152 7.13 -15.55 -2.22
CA LEU A 152 5.85 -15.74 -1.51
C LEU A 152 4.74 -16.03 -2.53
N GLN A 153 4.69 -15.27 -3.61
CA GLN A 153 3.75 -15.52 -4.71
C GLN A 153 3.98 -16.91 -5.31
N MET A 154 5.25 -17.29 -5.51
CA MET A 154 5.62 -18.62 -6.05
C MET A 154 5.21 -19.75 -5.09
N ASP A 155 5.21 -19.52 -3.76
CA ASP A 155 4.72 -20.50 -2.79
C ASP A 155 3.18 -20.66 -2.88
N VAL A 156 2.45 -19.56 -3.03
CA VAL A 156 0.99 -19.58 -3.27
C VAL A 156 0.65 -20.27 -4.59
N ASP A 157 1.36 -19.92 -5.67
CA ASP A 157 1.17 -20.53 -6.98
C ASP A 157 1.47 -22.03 -6.96
N SER A 158 2.53 -22.44 -6.26
CA SER A 158 2.89 -23.84 -6.08
C SER A 158 1.84 -24.60 -5.28
N ALA A 159 1.27 -24.00 -4.22
CA ALA A 159 0.20 -24.58 -3.44
C ALA A 159 -1.07 -24.83 -4.28
N LYS A 160 -1.48 -23.85 -5.09
CA LYS A 160 -2.63 -24.00 -6.02
C LYS A 160 -2.42 -25.14 -7.03
N ILE A 161 -1.21 -25.28 -7.58
CA ILE A 161 -0.91 -26.36 -8.53
C ILE A 161 -0.95 -27.71 -7.82
N MET A 162 -0.44 -27.80 -6.59
CA MET A 162 -0.49 -29.05 -5.79
C MET A 162 -1.92 -29.44 -5.44
N GLU A 163 -2.76 -28.48 -5.05
CA GLU A 163 -4.19 -28.71 -4.76
C GLU A 163 -4.90 -29.28 -5.99
N LYS A 164 -4.73 -28.63 -7.16
CA LYS A 164 -5.32 -29.14 -8.42
C LYS A 164 -4.78 -30.49 -8.86
N LEU A 165 -3.51 -30.78 -8.61
CA LEU A 165 -2.97 -32.13 -8.86
C LEU A 165 -3.65 -33.17 -7.97
N GLN A 166 -3.89 -32.86 -6.69
CA GLN A 166 -4.58 -33.76 -5.78
C GLN A 166 -6.06 -34.01 -6.17
N GLU A 167 -6.74 -32.98 -6.68
CA GLU A 167 -8.14 -33.05 -7.16
C GLU A 167 -8.27 -33.84 -8.48
N ASN A 168 -7.18 -34.00 -9.24
CA ASN A 168 -7.15 -34.65 -10.56
C ASN A 168 -6.25 -35.90 -10.58
N ASP A 169 -6.37 -36.78 -9.59
CA ASP A 169 -5.68 -38.05 -9.48
C ASP A 169 -4.14 -37.94 -9.68
N GLY A 170 -3.56 -36.82 -9.28
CA GLY A 170 -2.14 -36.57 -9.31
C GLY A 170 -1.56 -36.21 -10.68
N ALA A 171 -2.39 -35.97 -11.70
CA ALA A 171 -1.94 -35.63 -13.03
C ALA A 171 -2.72 -34.46 -13.64
N LEU A 172 -2.02 -33.56 -14.33
CA LEU A 172 -2.64 -32.42 -15.04
C LEU A 172 -2.01 -32.31 -16.44
N PRO A 173 -2.82 -32.04 -17.51
CA PRO A 173 -2.34 -31.96 -18.88
C PRO A 173 -1.71 -30.61 -19.22
N TYR A 174 -1.02 -29.99 -18.25
CA TYR A 174 -0.37 -28.70 -18.39
C TYR A 174 1.12 -28.82 -18.16
N HIS A 175 1.92 -28.13 -18.98
CA HIS A 175 3.38 -28.12 -18.91
C HIS A 175 3.94 -26.74 -19.29
N ASP A 176 5.24 -26.59 -19.30
CA ASP A 176 5.93 -25.30 -19.55
C ASP A 176 5.64 -24.68 -20.95
N LYS A 177 5.15 -25.48 -21.91
CA LYS A 177 4.80 -25.04 -23.28
C LYS A 177 3.29 -24.83 -23.49
N SER A 178 2.43 -25.15 -22.51
CA SER A 178 0.98 -24.95 -22.60
C SER A 178 0.63 -23.49 -22.94
N ALA A 179 -0.52 -23.26 -23.61
CA ALA A 179 -0.94 -21.94 -24.02
C ALA A 179 -1.19 -21.01 -22.81
N PRO A 180 -0.88 -19.71 -22.92
CA PRO A 180 -1.10 -18.77 -21.81
C PRO A 180 -2.55 -18.65 -21.37
N GLU A 181 -3.50 -18.77 -22.30
CA GLU A 181 -4.93 -18.71 -22.06
C GLU A 181 -5.40 -19.90 -21.19
N ASP A 182 -4.93 -21.11 -21.51
CA ASP A 182 -5.26 -22.33 -20.76
C ASP A 182 -4.76 -22.25 -19.32
N ILE A 183 -3.51 -21.81 -19.13
CA ILE A 183 -2.92 -21.61 -17.80
C ILE A 183 -3.70 -20.55 -17.00
N ARG A 184 -4.09 -19.45 -17.66
CA ARG A 184 -4.84 -18.38 -17.00
C ARG A 184 -6.25 -18.84 -16.60
N SER A 185 -6.91 -19.58 -17.47
CA SER A 185 -8.26 -20.11 -17.23
C SER A 185 -8.26 -21.12 -16.07
N GLU A 186 -7.29 -22.02 -16.05
CA GLU A 186 -7.23 -23.13 -15.09
C GLU A 186 -6.70 -22.71 -13.72
N PHE A 187 -5.61 -21.96 -13.69
CA PHE A 187 -4.89 -21.65 -12.45
C PHE A 187 -5.05 -20.20 -12.00
N GLY A 188 -5.60 -19.31 -12.83
CA GLY A 188 -5.72 -17.88 -12.52
C GLY A 188 -4.36 -17.15 -12.45
N MET A 189 -3.31 -17.69 -13.07
CA MET A 189 -1.95 -17.15 -13.07
C MET A 189 -1.41 -16.98 -14.50
N SER A 190 -0.37 -16.16 -14.66
CA SER A 190 0.30 -16.02 -15.94
C SER A 190 1.17 -17.24 -16.24
N LYS A 191 1.50 -17.47 -17.54
CA LYS A 191 2.41 -18.55 -17.96
C LYS A 191 3.78 -18.46 -17.29
N ASN A 192 4.28 -17.26 -17.01
CA ASN A 192 5.57 -17.08 -16.33
C ASN A 192 5.51 -17.45 -14.84
N GLU A 193 4.40 -17.15 -14.17
CA GLU A 193 4.14 -17.59 -12.78
C GLU A 193 4.03 -19.10 -12.72
N PHE A 194 3.24 -19.71 -13.59
CA PHE A 194 3.12 -21.16 -13.71
C PHE A 194 4.46 -21.85 -13.93
N LYS A 195 5.26 -21.38 -14.90
CA LYS A 195 6.61 -21.95 -15.15
C LYS A 195 7.52 -21.89 -13.94
N ARG A 196 7.50 -20.77 -13.19
CA ARG A 196 8.29 -20.63 -11.96
C ARG A 196 7.83 -21.60 -10.88
N ALA A 197 6.51 -21.74 -10.70
CA ALA A 197 5.92 -22.61 -9.71
C ALA A 197 6.21 -24.10 -9.99
N ILE A 198 5.97 -24.58 -11.22
CA ILE A 198 6.29 -25.99 -11.58
C ILE A 198 7.79 -26.27 -11.54
N GLY A 199 8.64 -25.30 -11.93
CA GLY A 199 10.11 -25.42 -11.82
C GLY A 199 10.57 -25.61 -10.37
N ARG A 200 9.96 -24.90 -9.42
CA ARG A 200 10.21 -25.08 -7.99
C ARG A 200 9.72 -26.44 -7.49
N LEU A 201 8.46 -26.79 -7.78
CA LEU A 201 7.91 -28.11 -7.40
C LEU A 201 8.76 -29.27 -7.94
N TYR A 202 9.27 -29.15 -9.16
CA TYR A 202 10.20 -30.11 -9.76
C TYR A 202 11.52 -30.19 -9.00
N LYS A 203 12.14 -29.04 -8.68
CA LYS A 203 13.36 -28.97 -7.89
C LYS A 203 13.19 -29.57 -6.49
N ASP A 204 12.04 -29.37 -5.89
CA ASP A 204 11.67 -29.90 -4.58
C ASP A 204 11.24 -31.40 -4.66
N LYS A 205 11.34 -32.03 -5.84
CA LYS A 205 10.98 -33.43 -6.11
C LYS A 205 9.52 -33.76 -5.75
N LYS A 206 8.62 -32.82 -5.87
CA LYS A 206 7.18 -33.00 -5.62
C LYS A 206 6.42 -33.44 -6.87
N ILE A 207 6.90 -33.03 -8.05
CA ILE A 207 6.28 -33.36 -9.34
C ILE A 207 7.31 -33.81 -10.36
N LYS A 208 6.84 -34.53 -11.40
CA LYS A 208 7.55 -34.74 -12.68
C LYS A 208 6.91 -33.85 -13.75
N ILE A 209 7.74 -33.32 -14.65
CA ILE A 209 7.30 -32.52 -15.80
C ILE A 209 7.59 -33.37 -17.05
N SER A 210 6.57 -33.55 -17.89
CA SER A 210 6.68 -34.25 -19.18
C SER A 210 6.22 -33.34 -20.33
N ASN A 211 6.31 -33.80 -21.57
CA ASN A 211 5.77 -33.09 -22.72
C ASN A 211 4.22 -33.12 -22.80
N THR A 212 3.57 -33.93 -21.98
CA THR A 212 2.11 -34.12 -21.94
C THR A 212 1.47 -33.50 -20.70
N GLY A 213 2.27 -33.12 -19.69
CA GLY A 213 1.74 -32.54 -18.46
C GLY A 213 2.68 -32.66 -17.27
N ILE A 214 2.12 -32.39 -16.09
CA ILE A 214 2.79 -32.56 -14.81
C ILE A 214 2.10 -33.66 -13.99
N THR A 215 2.88 -34.43 -13.23
CA THR A 215 2.39 -35.51 -12.38
C THR A 215 3.03 -35.44 -10.99
N LEU A 216 2.28 -35.83 -9.96
CA LEU A 216 2.81 -35.98 -8.60
C LEU A 216 3.86 -37.08 -8.56
N ILE A 217 4.86 -36.91 -7.71
CA ILE A 217 5.80 -37.97 -7.33
C ILE A 217 5.25 -38.56 -6.03
N GLU A 218 4.70 -39.77 -6.11
CA GLU A 218 4.36 -40.54 -4.91
C GLU A 218 5.64 -40.82 -4.13
N LYS A 219 5.51 -40.69 -2.79
CA LYS A 219 6.61 -41.06 -1.87
C LYS A 219 6.57 -42.52 -1.55
#